data_55492cdae893a0f2866a2c99e784f7b6
#
_entry.id   55492cdae893a0f2866a2c99e784f7b6
#
_cell.length_a   1.000
_cell.length_b   1.000
_cell.length_c   1.000
_cell.angle_alpha   90.00
_cell.angle_beta   90.00
_cell.angle_gamma   90.00
#
_symmetry.space_group_name_H-M   'P 1'
#
loop_
_entity.id
_entity.type
_entity.pdbx_description
1 polymer ?
#
loop_
_entity_poly.entity_id
_entity_poly.type
_entity_poly.pdbx_seq_one_letter_code
_entity_poly.pdbx_strand_id
1 'polypeptide(L)'
;MVYTAGSRSLAILEVLAHLTKSAPLNHYLLYRIECEEALVQVLTDLPPDWDAEPPAAASQSVGDAWVASATHPVLFVPSAVVPEERNYLLNPAHPEFPQIVIAKPAAYRIDPRLF
;
A
#
# COMPACT_ATOMS: atom_id res chain seq x y z
N MET A 1 -4.85 6.51 6.02
CA MET A 1 -3.71 6.08 5.19
C MET A 1 -4.18 4.97 4.25
N VAL A 2 -3.81 5.05 2.99
CA VAL A 2 -4.23 4.09 1.96
C VAL A 2 -3.01 3.30 1.50
N TYR A 3 -3.09 1.96 1.53
CA TYR A 3 -2.02 1.08 1.09
C TYR A 3 -2.20 0.74 -0.38
N THR A 4 -1.12 0.89 -1.14
CA THR A 4 -1.06 0.51 -2.56
C THR A 4 0.20 -0.29 -2.83
N ALA A 5 0.26 -0.97 -3.97
CA ALA A 5 1.39 -1.80 -4.35
C ALA A 5 2.06 -1.26 -5.61
N GLY A 6 3.36 -1.55 -5.78
CA GLY A 6 4.13 -1.11 -6.92
C GLY A 6 3.79 -1.81 -8.23
N SER A 7 3.02 -2.89 -8.19
CA SER A 7 2.59 -3.64 -9.38
C SER A 7 1.24 -4.31 -9.14
N ARG A 8 0.57 -4.70 -10.22
CA ARG A 8 -0.67 -5.48 -10.13
C ARG A 8 -0.45 -6.80 -9.42
N SER A 9 0.63 -7.48 -9.73
CA SER A 9 0.95 -8.79 -9.14
C SER A 9 1.10 -8.67 -7.63
N LEU A 10 1.83 -7.64 -7.16
CA LEU A 10 1.98 -7.41 -5.74
C LEU A 10 0.65 -7.03 -5.08
N ALA A 11 -0.17 -6.20 -5.74
CA ALA A 11 -1.48 -5.85 -5.22
C ALA A 11 -2.36 -7.08 -5.01
N ILE A 12 -2.33 -8.03 -5.94
CA ILE A 12 -3.05 -9.31 -5.83
C ILE A 12 -2.52 -10.12 -4.65
N LEU A 13 -1.21 -10.26 -4.51
CA LEU A 13 -0.60 -11.00 -3.40
C LEU A 13 -0.93 -10.38 -2.05
N GLU A 14 -0.92 -9.05 -1.96
CA GLU A 14 -1.29 -8.34 -0.73
C GLU A 14 -2.76 -8.63 -0.35
N VAL A 15 -3.66 -8.62 -1.32
CA VAL A 15 -5.07 -8.97 -1.08
C VAL A 15 -5.17 -10.42 -0.61
N LEU A 16 -4.50 -11.36 -1.30
CA LEU A 16 -4.56 -12.79 -0.95
C LEU A 16 -4.01 -13.07 0.45
N ALA A 17 -2.97 -12.36 0.85
CA ALA A 17 -2.37 -12.53 2.18
C ALA A 17 -3.32 -12.12 3.31
N HIS A 18 -4.28 -11.25 3.02
CA HIS A 18 -5.23 -10.72 4.02
C HIS A 18 -6.66 -11.23 3.85
N LEU A 19 -6.91 -12.13 2.88
CA LEU A 19 -8.25 -12.66 2.64
C LEU A 19 -8.68 -13.66 3.71
N THR A 20 -9.97 -13.62 4.02
CA THR A 20 -10.64 -14.71 4.72
C THR A 20 -11.19 -15.71 3.69
N LYS A 21 -11.39 -16.96 4.10
CA LYS A 21 -11.84 -18.05 3.20
C LYS A 21 -13.21 -17.78 2.54
N SER A 22 -14.02 -16.90 3.12
CA SER A 22 -15.35 -16.59 2.63
C SER A 22 -15.40 -15.34 1.74
N ALA A 23 -14.26 -14.67 1.50
CA ALA A 23 -14.25 -13.44 0.72
C ALA A 23 -14.51 -13.72 -0.76
N PRO A 24 -15.41 -12.96 -1.43
CA PRO A 24 -15.66 -13.11 -2.85
C PRO A 24 -14.49 -12.58 -3.68
N LEU A 25 -14.06 -13.33 -4.71
CA LEU A 25 -12.89 -13.01 -5.54
C LEU A 25 -13.20 -12.16 -6.76
N ASN A 26 -14.45 -12.00 -7.10
CA ASN A 26 -14.86 -11.36 -8.35
C ASN A 26 -15.48 -9.98 -8.15
N HIS A 27 -15.36 -9.40 -6.95
CA HIS A 27 -15.96 -8.12 -6.62
C HIS A 27 -14.91 -7.08 -6.26
N TYR A 28 -13.79 -7.05 -7.00
CA TYR A 28 -12.73 -6.07 -6.79
C TYR A 28 -12.75 -5.02 -7.89
N LEU A 29 -12.31 -3.83 -7.53
CA LEU A 29 -12.01 -2.74 -8.45
C LEU A 29 -10.51 -2.51 -8.45
N LEU A 30 -9.92 -2.40 -9.64
CA LEU A 30 -8.52 -2.08 -9.79
C LEU A 30 -8.37 -0.60 -10.12
N TYR A 31 -7.57 0.11 -9.32
CA TYR A 31 -7.24 1.52 -9.52
C TYR A 31 -5.77 1.62 -9.94
N ARG A 32 -5.51 2.39 -10.99
CA ARG A 32 -4.15 2.79 -11.35
C ARG A 32 -3.88 4.18 -10.79
N ILE A 33 -2.76 4.32 -10.06
CA ILE A 33 -2.40 5.56 -9.38
C ILE A 33 -1.04 6.00 -9.90
N GLU A 34 -0.95 7.27 -10.28
CA GLU A 34 0.29 7.87 -10.78
C GLU A 34 0.64 9.11 -9.95
N CYS A 35 1.91 9.26 -9.61
CA CYS A 35 2.40 10.46 -8.94
C CYS A 35 3.85 10.74 -9.35
N GLU A 36 4.26 12.01 -9.21
CA GLU A 36 5.65 12.41 -9.44
C GLU A 36 6.54 11.95 -8.28
N GLU A 37 7.80 11.65 -8.57
CA GLU A 37 8.77 11.21 -7.55
C GLU A 37 8.95 12.23 -6.44
N ALA A 38 8.83 13.52 -6.75
CA ALA A 38 8.95 14.58 -5.76
C ALA A 38 7.92 14.48 -4.62
N LEU A 39 6.79 13.80 -4.86
CA LEU A 39 5.73 13.60 -3.87
C LEU A 39 5.99 12.38 -2.97
N VAL A 40 7.02 11.58 -3.26
CA VAL A 40 7.29 10.31 -2.59
C VAL A 40 8.46 10.45 -1.63
N GLN A 41 8.24 10.09 -0.38
CA GLN A 41 9.29 9.96 0.63
C GLN A 41 9.68 8.48 0.73
N VAL A 42 10.98 8.19 0.64
CA VAL A 42 11.51 6.84 0.84
C VAL A 42 11.80 6.64 2.32
N LEU A 43 11.21 5.60 2.91
CA LEU A 43 11.51 5.22 4.27
C LEU A 43 12.81 4.42 4.30
N THR A 44 13.83 4.93 5.01
CA THR A 44 15.14 4.29 5.09
C THR A 44 15.38 3.54 6.39
N ASP A 45 14.75 3.96 7.48
CA ASP A 45 14.89 3.37 8.80
C ASP A 45 13.66 2.56 9.18
N LEU A 46 13.78 1.23 9.12
CA LEU A 46 12.71 0.32 9.50
C LEU A 46 13.02 -0.30 10.88
N PRO A 47 12.02 -0.44 11.77
CA PRO A 47 12.20 -1.19 13.01
C PRO A 47 12.49 -2.67 12.67
N PRO A 48 13.21 -3.40 13.56
CA PRO A 48 13.61 -4.80 13.28
C PRO A 48 12.45 -5.75 12.98
N ASP A 49 11.26 -5.44 13.49
CA ASP A 49 10.05 -6.25 13.34
C ASP A 49 9.02 -5.60 12.40
N TRP A 50 9.49 -4.83 11.41
CA TRP A 50 8.64 -4.09 10.48
C TRP A 50 7.66 -4.97 9.70
N ASP A 51 8.01 -6.23 9.47
CA ASP A 51 7.22 -7.20 8.70
C ASP A 51 6.44 -8.19 9.59
N ALA A 52 6.37 -7.94 10.88
CA ALA A 52 5.66 -8.83 11.81
C ALA A 52 4.15 -8.89 11.52
N GLU A 53 3.56 -10.09 11.69
CA GLU A 53 2.12 -10.31 11.58
C GLU A 53 1.59 -10.91 12.89
N PRO A 54 0.73 -10.21 13.61
CA PRO A 54 0.20 -8.87 13.32
C PRO A 54 1.26 -7.77 13.39
N PRO A 55 0.99 -6.58 12.80
CA PRO A 55 1.96 -5.50 12.80
C PRO A 55 2.44 -5.11 14.19
N ALA A 56 3.76 -4.94 14.34
CA ALA A 56 4.35 -4.54 15.60
C ALA A 56 4.01 -3.08 15.95
N ALA A 57 3.98 -2.76 17.23
CA ALA A 57 3.69 -1.40 17.71
C ALA A 57 4.68 -0.38 17.15
N ALA A 58 5.97 -0.73 17.03
CA ALA A 58 6.99 0.14 16.46
C ALA A 58 6.70 0.50 15.00
N SER A 59 6.21 -0.46 14.19
CA SER A 59 5.84 -0.21 12.79
C SER A 59 4.62 0.70 12.69
N GLN A 60 3.62 0.51 13.55
CA GLN A 60 2.46 1.39 13.61
C GLN A 60 2.84 2.81 14.00
N SER A 61 3.77 2.97 14.96
CA SER A 61 4.26 4.28 15.39
C SER A 61 4.99 5.02 14.28
N VAL A 62 5.75 4.33 13.45
CA VAL A 62 6.43 4.92 12.28
C VAL A 62 5.40 5.46 11.29
N GLY A 63 4.35 4.68 10.99
CA GLY A 63 3.29 5.10 10.10
C GLY A 63 2.51 6.31 10.63
N ASP A 64 2.15 6.28 11.91
CA ASP A 64 1.43 7.37 12.56
C ASP A 64 2.26 8.66 12.57
N ALA A 65 3.56 8.57 12.87
CA ALA A 65 4.47 9.70 12.87
C ALA A 65 4.60 10.30 11.46
N TRP A 66 4.66 9.47 10.43
CA TRP A 66 4.71 9.95 9.05
C TRP A 66 3.45 10.72 8.68
N VAL A 67 2.26 10.19 8.99
CA VAL A 67 1.00 10.88 8.73
C VAL A 67 0.97 12.23 9.46
N ALA A 68 1.38 12.25 10.72
CA ALA A 68 1.39 13.46 11.53
C ALA A 68 2.40 14.50 11.02
N SER A 69 3.54 14.08 10.46
CA SER A 69 4.57 14.97 9.95
C SER A 69 4.13 15.74 8.71
N ALA A 70 3.25 15.16 7.90
CA ALA A 70 2.69 15.74 6.67
C ALA A 70 3.75 16.28 5.70
N THR A 71 4.95 15.67 5.64
CA THR A 71 6.04 16.13 4.78
C THR A 71 5.79 15.78 3.31
N HIS A 72 5.25 14.59 3.04
CA HIS A 72 4.96 14.09 1.69
C HIS A 72 3.61 13.36 1.67
N PRO A 73 2.88 13.39 0.55
CA PRO A 73 1.61 12.66 0.45
C PRO A 73 1.78 11.16 0.24
N VAL A 74 2.98 10.68 -0.12
CA VAL A 74 3.26 9.27 -0.42
C VAL A 74 4.51 8.82 0.33
N LEU A 75 4.44 7.63 0.93
CA LEU A 75 5.57 6.95 1.58
C LEU A 75 5.86 5.65 0.85
N PHE A 76 7.12 5.44 0.48
CA PHE A 76 7.62 4.26 -0.22
C PHE A 76 8.30 3.33 0.79
N VAL A 77 7.75 2.12 0.93
CA VAL A 77 8.20 1.15 1.93
C VAL A 77 8.31 -0.25 1.32
N PRO A 78 9.15 -1.16 1.86
CA PRO A 78 9.17 -2.54 1.40
C PRO A 78 7.86 -3.25 1.75
N SER A 79 7.47 -4.22 0.93
CA SER A 79 6.33 -5.09 1.19
C SER A 79 6.71 -6.16 2.22
N ALA A 80 5.85 -6.41 3.21
CA ALA A 80 6.03 -7.52 4.13
C ALA A 80 5.76 -8.87 3.46
N VAL A 81 4.95 -8.90 2.41
CA VAL A 81 4.61 -10.12 1.65
C VAL A 81 5.74 -10.49 0.68
N VAL A 82 6.30 -9.51 -0.02
CA VAL A 82 7.42 -9.68 -0.96
C VAL A 82 8.46 -8.60 -0.63
N PRO A 83 9.43 -8.86 0.28
CA PRO A 83 10.33 -7.82 0.79
C PRO A 83 11.20 -7.13 -0.28
N GLU A 84 11.41 -7.75 -1.42
CA GLU A 84 12.17 -7.18 -2.54
C GLU A 84 11.34 -6.18 -3.36
N GLU A 85 10.03 -6.14 -3.15
CA GLU A 85 9.12 -5.22 -3.83
C GLU A 85 8.61 -4.16 -2.86
N ARG A 86 7.90 -3.16 -3.40
CA ARG A 86 7.57 -1.97 -2.63
C ARG A 86 6.09 -1.69 -2.60
N ASN A 87 5.64 -1.18 -1.46
CA ASN A 87 4.31 -0.59 -1.29
C ASN A 87 4.43 0.93 -1.25
N TYR A 88 3.36 1.59 -1.69
CA TYR A 88 3.22 3.04 -1.58
C TYR A 88 2.06 3.33 -0.65
N LEU A 89 2.31 4.06 0.43
CA LEU A 89 1.28 4.45 1.38
C LEU A 89 0.87 5.89 1.07
N LEU A 90 -0.42 6.11 0.89
CA LEU A 90 -0.97 7.43 0.56
C LEU A 90 -1.59 8.08 1.79
N ASN A 91 -1.35 9.39 1.95
CA ASN A 91 -2.01 10.18 2.98
C ASN A 91 -3.03 11.12 2.33
N PRO A 92 -4.33 10.74 2.30
CA PRO A 92 -5.37 11.57 1.66
C PRO A 92 -5.58 12.93 2.33
N ALA A 93 -5.14 13.10 3.57
CA ALA A 93 -5.26 14.36 4.28
C ALA A 93 -4.15 15.36 3.95
N HIS A 94 -3.11 14.93 3.21
CA HIS A 94 -2.01 15.82 2.83
C HIS A 94 -2.48 16.88 1.82
N PRO A 95 -2.06 18.15 1.94
CA PRO A 95 -2.48 19.21 1.02
C PRO A 95 -2.13 18.95 -0.45
N GLU A 96 -1.05 18.19 -0.72
CA GLU A 96 -0.63 17.86 -2.07
C GLU A 96 -1.24 16.56 -2.60
N PHE A 97 -2.06 15.88 -1.81
CA PHE A 97 -2.73 14.66 -2.26
C PHE A 97 -3.50 14.82 -3.59
N PRO A 98 -4.17 15.98 -3.86
CA PRO A 98 -4.85 16.18 -5.14
C PRO A 98 -3.95 16.16 -6.36
N GLN A 99 -2.62 16.25 -6.21
CA GLN A 99 -1.67 16.13 -7.31
C GLN A 99 -1.46 14.67 -7.75
N ILE A 100 -1.89 13.71 -6.93
CA ILE A 100 -1.82 12.28 -7.28
C ILE A 100 -2.97 11.98 -8.23
N VAL A 101 -2.65 11.35 -9.37
CA VAL A 101 -3.63 10.99 -10.39
C VAL A 101 -4.16 9.59 -10.10
N ILE A 102 -5.45 9.50 -9.84
CA ILE A 102 -6.15 8.23 -9.63
C ILE A 102 -7.02 7.98 -10.85
N ALA A 103 -6.68 6.98 -11.64
CA ALA A 103 -7.43 6.63 -12.85
C ALA A 103 -8.80 6.05 -12.49
N LYS A 104 -9.72 6.08 -13.47
CA LYS A 104 -11.03 5.47 -13.32
C LYS A 104 -10.89 3.98 -13.00
N PRO A 105 -11.61 3.47 -11.99
CA PRO A 105 -11.50 2.06 -11.62
C PRO A 105 -12.04 1.13 -12.70
N ALA A 106 -11.45 -0.07 -12.77
CA ALA A 106 -11.89 -1.14 -13.63
C ALA A 106 -12.27 -2.36 -12.79
N ALA A 107 -13.34 -3.05 -13.17
CA ALA A 107 -13.71 -4.30 -12.51
C ALA A 107 -12.58 -5.32 -12.69
N TYR A 108 -12.23 -6.04 -11.64
CA TYR A 108 -11.15 -7.01 -11.65
C TYR A 108 -11.56 -8.29 -10.92
N ARG A 109 -11.28 -9.43 -11.53
CA ARG A 109 -11.52 -10.75 -10.95
C ARG A 109 -10.17 -11.41 -10.69
N ILE A 110 -9.96 -11.84 -9.44
CA ILE A 110 -8.78 -12.61 -9.08
C ILE A 110 -8.98 -14.05 -9.55
N ASP A 111 -7.97 -14.59 -10.24
CA ASP A 111 -8.03 -15.95 -10.78
C ASP A 111 -8.20 -16.96 -9.64
N PRO A 112 -9.24 -17.85 -9.69
CA PRO A 112 -9.48 -18.84 -8.63
C PRO A 112 -8.32 -19.83 -8.42
N ARG A 113 -7.43 -19.99 -9.39
CA ARG A 113 -6.27 -20.87 -9.26
C ARG A 113 -5.26 -20.40 -8.23
N LEU A 114 -5.37 -19.14 -7.77
CA LEU A 114 -4.48 -18.60 -6.77
C LEU A 114 -4.83 -19.02 -5.33
N PHE A 115 -5.84 -19.84 -5.15
CA PHE A 115 -6.26 -20.35 -3.83
C PHE A 115 -5.90 -21.79 -3.62
#